data_336f695af6b654fe8348303278bf598c
#
_entry.id   336f695af6b654fe8348303278bf598c
#
_cell.length_a   1.000
_cell.length_b   1.000
_cell.length_c   1.000
_cell.angle_alpha   90.00
_cell.angle_beta   90.00
_cell.angle_gamma   90.00
#
_symmetry.space_group_name_H-M   'P 1'
#
loop_
_entity.id
_entity.type
_entity.pdbx_description
1 polymer ?
#
loop_
_entity_poly.entity_id
_entity_poly.type
_entity_poly.pdbx_seq_one_letter_code
_entity_poly.pdbx_strand_id
1 'polypeptide(L)'
;MKKFLAVLLTVALMLSLASFAVADDSQIKVWVAEAAVDFTKEQIEAFKTANPDFAGFEYIVEPVGEGDAATKVITDIESAADIFGFAQDQLGRLVQAGALVEVEEENAKKVEAENDAGSVAAVKMGDVMYAYPMTSDNGYFLYYDKSVVTDPTDLDKILADCEAAGKSFYMEINSGWYQVAFFFAKGCELTYETDSEGAYTKLNTTYVSDNGVAALKAMIEMAKSPAFQNGSSLSTATNVGAIVDGVWDATAAKELFGDNYAATKLPAFDGVQLSGFGGFKMLGVKQQTNDDKLAACDALAAYLTSEEVQLARYNALAWGPSNLNAQQNDAVKSDVALSALAEQLAFTVPQGQYPGGYWTAATGLGDDILAKKLDDADDATLLATLETFVANCEAAMNQ
;
A
#
# COMPACT_ATOMS: atom_id res chain seq x y z
N MET A 1 9.19 -20.69 59.60
CA MET A 1 8.02 -20.93 58.73
C MET A 1 7.61 -19.72 57.86
N LYS A 2 7.43 -18.51 58.38
CA LYS A 2 7.03 -17.34 57.58
C LYS A 2 8.03 -16.93 56.47
N LYS A 3 9.34 -17.11 56.66
CA LYS A 3 10.37 -16.80 55.63
C LYS A 3 10.46 -17.85 54.54
N PHE A 4 10.14 -19.12 54.81
CA PHE A 4 10.11 -20.20 53.84
C PHE A 4 8.86 -20.09 52.95
N LEU A 5 7.73 -19.61 53.49
CA LEU A 5 6.51 -19.40 52.71
C LEU A 5 6.64 -18.23 51.74
N ALA A 6 7.37 -17.16 52.13
CA ALA A 6 7.64 -16.01 51.25
C ALA A 6 8.53 -16.37 50.05
N VAL A 7 9.53 -17.23 50.23
CA VAL A 7 10.42 -17.71 49.15
C VAL A 7 9.68 -18.62 48.19
N LEU A 8 8.80 -19.51 48.69
CA LEU A 8 7.97 -20.36 47.84
C LEU A 8 6.93 -19.57 47.05
N LEU A 9 6.35 -18.50 47.62
CA LEU A 9 5.44 -17.63 46.86
C LEU A 9 6.18 -16.81 45.78
N THR A 10 7.42 -16.36 46.04
CA THR A 10 8.22 -15.61 45.06
C THR A 10 8.67 -16.50 43.90
N VAL A 11 9.04 -17.75 44.19
CA VAL A 11 9.39 -18.73 43.12
C VAL A 11 8.13 -19.15 42.31
N ALA A 12 6.98 -19.30 42.99
CA ALA A 12 5.72 -19.59 42.29
C ALA A 12 5.24 -18.39 41.43
N LEU A 13 5.47 -17.14 41.87
CA LEU A 13 5.17 -15.96 41.06
C LEU A 13 6.15 -15.78 39.89
N MET A 14 7.44 -16.14 40.02
CA MET A 14 8.39 -16.12 38.91
C MET A 14 8.17 -17.25 37.90
N LEU A 15 7.63 -18.39 38.31
CA LEU A 15 7.24 -19.47 37.41
C LEU A 15 5.92 -19.20 36.70
N SER A 16 5.07 -18.31 37.20
CA SER A 16 3.80 -17.94 36.52
C SER A 16 3.93 -16.77 35.53
N LEU A 17 5.11 -16.12 35.45
CA LEU A 17 5.40 -15.02 34.51
C LEU A 17 6.22 -15.47 33.27
N ALA A 18 6.60 -16.75 33.20
CA ALA A 18 7.23 -17.35 32.05
C ALA A 18 6.22 -18.23 31.27
N SER A 19 5.04 -17.70 30.99
CA SER A 19 4.29 -18.13 29.83
C SER A 19 4.96 -17.45 28.63
N PHE A 20 6.08 -17.99 28.17
CA PHE A 20 6.46 -17.82 26.79
C PHE A 20 5.25 -18.29 25.98
N ALA A 21 4.65 -17.40 25.19
CA ALA A 21 3.77 -17.81 24.14
C ALA A 21 4.64 -18.68 23.21
N VAL A 22 4.63 -20.00 23.44
CA VAL A 22 5.18 -20.94 22.47
C VAL A 22 4.31 -20.73 21.25
N ALA A 23 4.91 -20.34 20.13
CA ALA A 23 4.21 -20.25 18.86
C ALA A 23 3.49 -21.59 18.68
N ASP A 24 2.18 -21.55 18.46
CA ASP A 24 1.40 -22.76 18.24
C ASP A 24 1.70 -23.28 16.84
N ASP A 25 2.56 -24.29 16.76
CA ASP A 25 2.99 -24.87 15.49
C ASP A 25 1.84 -25.52 14.71
N SER A 26 0.67 -25.66 15.32
CA SER A 26 -0.53 -26.16 14.65
C SER A 26 -1.37 -25.06 13.98
N GLN A 27 -1.05 -23.78 14.24
CA GLN A 27 -1.76 -22.64 13.70
C GLN A 27 -0.93 -21.92 12.63
N ILE A 28 -1.60 -21.46 11.57
CA ILE A 28 -1.06 -20.56 10.54
C ILE A 28 -1.91 -19.29 10.51
N LYS A 29 -1.29 -18.18 10.88
CA LYS A 29 -1.94 -16.87 10.87
C LYS A 29 -1.65 -16.15 9.56
N VAL A 30 -2.68 -15.58 8.95
CA VAL A 30 -2.61 -14.84 7.67
C VAL A 30 -3.16 -13.44 7.86
N TRP A 31 -2.38 -12.43 7.52
CA TRP A 31 -2.82 -11.04 7.49
C TRP A 31 -3.08 -10.57 6.06
N VAL A 32 -4.26 -10.04 5.82
CA VAL A 32 -4.68 -9.43 4.55
C VAL A 32 -5.53 -8.20 4.83
N ALA A 33 -5.72 -7.31 3.85
CA ALA A 33 -6.65 -6.20 3.98
C ALA A 33 -8.06 -6.69 4.36
N GLU A 34 -8.80 -5.88 5.13
CA GLU A 34 -10.12 -6.26 5.64
C GLU A 34 -11.08 -6.72 4.53
N ALA A 35 -11.07 -6.04 3.38
CA ALA A 35 -11.89 -6.42 2.23
C ALA A 35 -11.57 -7.82 1.67
N ALA A 36 -10.36 -8.34 1.90
CA ALA A 36 -9.91 -9.63 1.41
C ALA A 36 -10.06 -10.77 2.43
N VAL A 37 -10.51 -10.50 3.66
CA VAL A 37 -10.56 -11.49 4.74
C VAL A 37 -11.47 -12.68 4.37
N ASP A 38 -12.71 -12.42 3.97
CA ASP A 38 -13.66 -13.48 3.68
C ASP A 38 -13.29 -14.25 2.40
N PHE A 39 -12.81 -13.54 1.37
CA PHE A 39 -12.24 -14.14 0.18
C PHE A 39 -11.07 -15.08 0.52
N THR A 40 -10.13 -14.63 1.36
CA THR A 40 -8.96 -15.44 1.75
C THR A 40 -9.37 -16.67 2.54
N LYS A 41 -10.35 -16.59 3.45
CA LYS A 41 -10.90 -17.75 4.16
C LYS A 41 -11.49 -18.78 3.19
N GLU A 42 -12.26 -18.33 2.18
CA GLU A 42 -12.82 -19.21 1.16
C GLU A 42 -11.71 -19.92 0.36
N GLN A 43 -10.67 -19.17 -0.06
CA GLN A 43 -9.53 -19.75 -0.77
C GLN A 43 -8.73 -20.74 0.08
N ILE A 44 -8.60 -20.53 1.38
CA ILE A 44 -7.94 -21.47 2.29
C ILE A 44 -8.72 -22.78 2.37
N GLU A 45 -10.04 -22.79 2.39
CA GLU A 45 -10.82 -24.04 2.37
C GLU A 45 -10.67 -24.80 1.04
N ALA A 46 -10.54 -24.08 -0.09
CA ALA A 46 -10.20 -24.69 -1.37
C ALA A 46 -8.76 -25.24 -1.36
N PHE A 47 -7.80 -24.50 -0.81
CA PHE A 47 -6.41 -24.95 -0.63
C PHE A 47 -6.32 -26.24 0.19
N LYS A 48 -7.00 -26.34 1.33
CA LYS A 48 -7.03 -27.54 2.19
C LYS A 48 -7.57 -28.75 1.43
N THR A 49 -8.56 -28.53 0.57
CA THR A 49 -9.14 -29.59 -0.27
C THR A 49 -8.16 -30.10 -1.31
N ALA A 50 -7.40 -29.19 -1.93
CA ALA A 50 -6.41 -29.51 -2.96
C ALA A 50 -5.10 -30.06 -2.36
N ASN A 51 -4.78 -29.73 -1.09
CA ASN A 51 -3.54 -30.06 -0.41
C ASN A 51 -3.82 -30.74 0.94
N PRO A 52 -4.25 -32.01 0.95
CA PRO A 52 -4.67 -32.71 2.17
C PRO A 52 -3.56 -32.81 3.23
N ASP A 53 -2.30 -32.79 2.84
CA ASP A 53 -1.15 -32.87 3.75
C ASP A 53 -1.08 -31.59 4.65
N PHE A 54 -1.61 -30.47 4.22
CA PHE A 54 -1.66 -29.24 4.96
C PHE A 54 -3.04 -28.93 5.59
N ALA A 55 -4.03 -29.80 5.36
CA ALA A 55 -5.40 -29.59 5.86
C ALA A 55 -5.51 -29.68 7.40
N GLY A 56 -4.50 -30.23 8.08
CA GLY A 56 -4.47 -30.40 9.54
C GLY A 56 -4.15 -29.11 10.31
N PHE A 57 -3.62 -28.08 9.67
CA PHE A 57 -3.37 -26.80 10.31
C PHE A 57 -4.67 -26.02 10.57
N GLU A 58 -4.70 -25.25 11.65
CA GLU A 58 -5.72 -24.25 11.91
C GLU A 58 -5.29 -22.92 11.26
N TYR A 59 -6.06 -22.46 10.29
CA TYR A 59 -5.79 -21.20 9.58
C TYR A 59 -6.60 -20.05 10.17
N ILE A 60 -5.92 -18.97 10.59
CA ILE A 60 -6.52 -17.78 11.21
C ILE A 60 -6.26 -16.60 10.29
N VAL A 61 -7.31 -16.02 9.72
CA VAL A 61 -7.21 -14.84 8.84
C VAL A 61 -7.65 -13.60 9.62
N GLU A 62 -6.74 -12.62 9.73
CA GLU A 62 -6.95 -11.37 10.45
C GLU A 62 -6.78 -10.15 9.53
N PRO A 63 -7.56 -9.07 9.75
CA PRO A 63 -7.46 -7.86 8.95
C PRO A 63 -6.24 -7.03 9.34
N VAL A 64 -5.28 -6.90 8.42
CA VAL A 64 -4.17 -5.96 8.48
C VAL A 64 -3.92 -5.46 7.06
N GLY A 65 -4.02 -4.14 6.86
CA GLY A 65 -3.76 -3.51 5.56
C GLY A 65 -2.31 -3.60 5.13
N GLU A 66 -2.08 -3.69 3.83
CA GLU A 66 -0.75 -3.85 3.25
C GLU A 66 0.19 -2.68 3.56
N GLY A 67 -0.35 -1.47 3.81
CA GLY A 67 0.43 -0.31 4.23
C GLY A 67 0.99 -0.41 5.66
N ASP A 68 0.32 -1.15 6.55
CA ASP A 68 0.66 -1.25 7.97
C ASP A 68 1.48 -2.52 8.32
N ALA A 69 1.45 -3.52 7.45
CA ALA A 69 1.92 -4.87 7.76
C ALA A 69 3.38 -4.88 8.21
N ALA A 70 4.30 -4.24 7.49
CA ALA A 70 5.71 -4.23 7.86
C ALA A 70 5.95 -3.61 9.23
N THR A 71 5.29 -2.50 9.55
CA THR A 71 5.43 -1.86 10.86
C THR A 71 4.99 -2.77 11.98
N LYS A 72 3.86 -3.49 11.81
CA LYS A 72 3.36 -4.44 12.80
C LYS A 72 4.28 -5.66 12.94
N VAL A 73 4.75 -6.23 11.82
CA VAL A 73 5.68 -7.36 11.81
C VAL A 73 6.99 -6.99 12.51
N ILE A 74 7.61 -5.87 12.16
CA ILE A 74 8.89 -5.43 12.72
C ILE A 74 8.77 -5.10 14.21
N THR A 75 7.61 -4.59 14.65
CA THR A 75 7.38 -4.26 16.06
C THR A 75 7.37 -5.50 16.96
N ASP A 76 6.81 -6.61 16.47
CA ASP A 76 6.75 -7.89 17.18
C ASP A 76 6.69 -9.07 16.19
N ILE A 77 7.88 -9.52 15.76
CA ILE A 77 8.00 -10.60 14.77
C ILE A 77 7.44 -11.92 15.31
N GLU A 78 7.56 -12.18 16.60
CA GLU A 78 7.12 -13.45 17.19
C GLU A 78 5.59 -13.61 17.14
N SER A 79 4.85 -12.53 17.43
CA SER A 79 3.38 -12.55 17.44
C SER A 79 2.75 -12.23 16.08
N ALA A 80 3.54 -11.74 15.12
CA ALA A 80 3.09 -11.41 13.78
C ALA A 80 2.56 -12.64 13.01
N ALA A 81 1.76 -12.40 11.97
CA ALA A 81 1.26 -13.44 11.08
C ALA A 81 2.40 -14.22 10.41
N ASP A 82 2.12 -15.46 10.08
CA ASP A 82 3.04 -16.35 9.39
C ASP A 82 3.10 -16.04 7.88
N ILE A 83 1.97 -15.57 7.34
CA ILE A 83 1.85 -15.06 5.97
C ILE A 83 1.18 -13.69 6.03
N PHE A 84 1.69 -12.70 5.31
CA PHE A 84 1.10 -11.37 5.32
C PHE A 84 1.23 -10.63 3.99
N GLY A 85 0.17 -9.89 3.66
CA GLY A 85 0.15 -8.96 2.55
C GLY A 85 0.88 -7.67 2.89
N PHE A 86 1.68 -7.14 1.97
CA PHE A 86 2.35 -5.85 2.14
C PHE A 86 2.58 -5.14 0.80
N ALA A 87 2.78 -3.82 0.86
CA ALA A 87 3.09 -3.01 -0.31
C ALA A 87 4.60 -3.02 -0.60
N GLN A 88 4.94 -2.87 -1.86
CA GLN A 88 6.31 -2.96 -2.40
C GLN A 88 7.37 -2.16 -1.63
N ASP A 89 7.05 -0.94 -1.20
CA ASP A 89 7.96 -0.04 -0.49
C ASP A 89 8.47 -0.59 0.85
N GLN A 90 7.84 -1.65 1.36
CA GLN A 90 8.14 -2.23 2.66
C GLN A 90 9.11 -3.42 2.60
N LEU A 91 9.41 -3.93 1.39
CA LEU A 91 10.24 -5.13 1.22
C LEU A 91 11.61 -4.97 1.89
N GLY A 92 12.31 -3.87 1.65
CA GLY A 92 13.63 -3.62 2.20
C GLY A 92 13.65 -3.64 3.73
N ARG A 93 12.66 -3.00 4.37
CA ARG A 93 12.53 -2.98 5.83
C ARG A 93 12.28 -4.37 6.42
N LEU A 94 11.45 -5.18 5.74
CA LEU A 94 11.15 -6.55 6.17
C LEU A 94 12.35 -7.48 6.00
N VAL A 95 13.09 -7.36 4.90
CA VAL A 95 14.34 -8.11 4.68
C VAL A 95 15.39 -7.71 5.71
N GLN A 96 15.61 -6.42 5.94
CA GLN A 96 16.56 -5.92 6.96
C GLN A 96 16.22 -6.42 8.37
N ALA A 97 14.94 -6.54 8.69
CA ALA A 97 14.48 -7.06 9.98
C ALA A 97 14.59 -8.60 10.08
N GLY A 98 14.98 -9.31 9.02
CA GLY A 98 14.99 -10.78 8.97
C GLY A 98 13.59 -11.40 9.08
N ALA A 99 12.56 -10.67 8.66
CA ALA A 99 11.17 -11.06 8.85
C ALA A 99 10.65 -11.98 7.73
N LEU A 100 11.34 -12.08 6.60
CA LEU A 100 10.91 -12.85 5.44
C LEU A 100 11.83 -14.04 5.19
N VAL A 101 11.27 -15.16 4.71
CA VAL A 101 12.03 -16.26 4.12
C VAL A 101 12.27 -15.99 2.63
N GLU A 102 13.35 -16.55 2.09
CA GLU A 102 13.58 -16.61 0.66
C GLU A 102 12.58 -17.58 0.01
N VAL A 103 12.02 -17.19 -1.12
CA VAL A 103 11.14 -18.07 -1.91
C VAL A 103 11.99 -19.21 -2.51
N GLU A 104 11.50 -20.44 -2.40
CA GLU A 104 12.19 -21.59 -2.95
C GLU A 104 12.43 -21.48 -4.47
N GLU A 105 13.56 -21.99 -4.96
CA GLU A 105 14.02 -21.81 -6.35
C GLU A 105 12.98 -22.26 -7.39
N GLU A 106 12.24 -23.34 -7.13
CA GLU A 106 11.20 -23.84 -8.03
C GLU A 106 10.02 -22.86 -8.12
N ASN A 107 9.56 -22.36 -6.97
CA ASN A 107 8.51 -21.35 -6.90
C ASN A 107 8.95 -20.01 -7.48
N ALA A 108 10.19 -19.59 -7.24
CA ALA A 108 10.74 -18.36 -7.81
C ALA A 108 10.76 -18.40 -9.34
N LYS A 109 11.17 -19.51 -9.95
CA LYS A 109 11.13 -19.70 -11.41
C LYS A 109 9.71 -19.64 -11.96
N LYS A 110 8.74 -20.20 -11.25
CA LYS A 110 7.33 -20.13 -11.63
C LYS A 110 6.79 -18.69 -11.57
N VAL A 111 7.09 -17.98 -10.48
CA VAL A 111 6.73 -16.56 -10.34
C VAL A 111 7.30 -15.75 -11.48
N GLU A 112 8.58 -15.92 -11.84
CA GLU A 112 9.24 -15.21 -12.96
C GLU A 112 8.60 -15.51 -14.31
N ALA A 113 8.13 -16.71 -14.54
CA ALA A 113 7.53 -17.12 -15.80
C ALA A 113 6.07 -16.66 -15.96
N GLU A 114 5.33 -16.54 -14.86
CA GLU A 114 3.88 -16.36 -14.88
C GLU A 114 3.42 -14.93 -14.58
N ASN A 115 4.29 -14.06 -14.04
CA ASN A 115 3.90 -12.70 -13.63
C ASN A 115 4.59 -11.61 -14.47
N ASP A 116 4.03 -10.40 -14.45
CA ASP A 116 4.62 -9.28 -15.15
C ASP A 116 5.98 -8.87 -14.55
N ALA A 117 6.85 -8.33 -15.40
CA ALA A 117 8.24 -8.02 -15.05
C ALA A 117 8.37 -7.00 -13.88
N GLY A 118 7.39 -6.09 -13.74
CA GLY A 118 7.39 -5.10 -12.66
C GLY A 118 7.13 -5.75 -11.32
N SER A 119 6.11 -6.61 -11.23
CA SER A 119 5.76 -7.33 -10.00
C SER A 119 6.85 -8.34 -9.61
N VAL A 120 7.49 -9.00 -10.58
CA VAL A 120 8.65 -9.88 -10.34
C VAL A 120 9.84 -9.09 -9.77
N ALA A 121 10.14 -7.92 -10.31
CA ALA A 121 11.20 -7.07 -9.78
C ALA A 121 10.89 -6.57 -8.36
N ALA A 122 9.62 -6.28 -8.08
CA ALA A 122 9.17 -5.74 -6.80
C ALA A 122 9.31 -6.72 -5.62
N VAL A 123 9.35 -8.04 -5.87
CA VAL A 123 9.48 -9.07 -4.83
C VAL A 123 10.92 -9.47 -4.56
N LYS A 124 11.90 -8.79 -5.18
CA LYS A 124 13.33 -9.12 -5.06
C LYS A 124 14.12 -8.03 -4.35
N MET A 125 15.14 -8.47 -3.58
CA MET A 125 16.27 -7.66 -3.14
C MET A 125 17.55 -8.25 -3.75
N GLY A 126 18.20 -7.49 -4.63
CA GLY A 126 19.24 -8.05 -5.48
C GLY A 126 18.70 -9.18 -6.36
N ASP A 127 19.34 -10.34 -6.31
CA ASP A 127 18.92 -11.52 -7.08
C ASP A 127 17.99 -12.45 -6.30
N VAL A 128 17.71 -12.17 -5.02
CA VAL A 128 16.92 -13.05 -4.13
C VAL A 128 15.47 -12.60 -4.09
N MET A 129 14.55 -13.56 -4.25
CA MET A 129 13.10 -13.35 -4.14
C MET A 129 12.64 -13.63 -2.70
N TYR A 130 11.86 -12.71 -2.11
CA TYR A 130 11.38 -12.78 -0.72
C TYR A 130 9.86 -12.78 -0.57
N ALA A 131 9.12 -12.68 -1.67
CA ALA A 131 7.68 -12.66 -1.61
C ALA A 131 7.06 -13.13 -2.94
N TYR A 132 5.75 -13.35 -2.92
CA TYR A 132 4.93 -13.75 -4.05
C TYR A 132 4.12 -12.56 -4.56
N PRO A 133 4.16 -12.19 -5.87
CA PRO A 133 3.34 -11.13 -6.43
C PRO A 133 1.85 -11.43 -6.26
N MET A 134 1.09 -10.48 -5.69
CA MET A 134 -0.34 -10.65 -5.44
C MET A 134 -1.18 -9.83 -6.41
N THR A 135 -0.80 -8.57 -6.63
CA THR A 135 -1.48 -7.65 -7.54
C THR A 135 -0.50 -6.70 -8.21
N SER A 136 -0.88 -6.17 -9.38
CA SER A 136 -0.15 -5.12 -10.13
C SER A 136 -1.00 -3.86 -10.27
N ASP A 137 -1.68 -3.47 -9.20
CA ASP A 137 -2.68 -2.42 -9.18
C ASP A 137 -2.49 -1.37 -8.08
N ASN A 138 -1.35 -1.37 -7.42
CA ASN A 138 -1.09 -0.45 -6.33
C ASN A 138 -0.74 0.96 -6.86
N GLY A 139 -1.75 1.64 -7.35
CA GLY A 139 -1.71 3.01 -7.84
C GLY A 139 -3.07 3.66 -7.68
N TYR A 140 -3.17 4.95 -7.94
CA TYR A 140 -4.40 5.73 -7.78
C TYR A 140 -4.68 6.56 -9.03
N PHE A 141 -5.96 6.89 -9.19
CA PHE A 141 -6.52 7.62 -10.32
C PHE A 141 -7.79 8.34 -9.87
N LEU A 142 -8.58 8.89 -10.80
CA LEU A 142 -9.79 9.66 -10.49
C LEU A 142 -11.05 8.82 -10.72
N TYR A 143 -11.88 8.67 -9.69
CA TYR A 143 -13.31 8.33 -9.82
C TYR A 143 -14.16 9.58 -9.81
N TYR A 144 -15.24 9.60 -10.59
CA TYR A 144 -16.13 10.75 -10.65
C TYR A 144 -17.55 10.43 -11.10
N ASP A 145 -18.49 11.27 -10.69
CA ASP A 145 -19.87 11.28 -11.16
C ASP A 145 -19.98 12.08 -12.47
N LYS A 146 -20.30 11.40 -13.59
CA LYS A 146 -20.46 12.03 -14.91
C LYS A 146 -21.57 13.09 -14.97
N SER A 147 -22.52 13.07 -14.04
CA SER A 147 -23.57 14.08 -13.95
C SER A 147 -23.10 15.37 -13.27
N VAL A 148 -21.96 15.32 -12.55
CA VAL A 148 -21.34 16.44 -11.82
C VAL A 148 -20.17 16.97 -12.60
N VAL A 149 -19.18 16.13 -12.89
CA VAL A 149 -17.92 16.52 -13.52
C VAL A 149 -18.06 16.51 -15.04
N THR A 150 -17.93 17.68 -15.65
CA THR A 150 -18.08 17.87 -17.11
C THR A 150 -16.76 17.70 -17.86
N ASP A 151 -15.63 17.99 -17.22
CA ASP A 151 -14.28 17.75 -17.74
C ASP A 151 -13.39 17.16 -16.65
N PRO A 152 -13.17 15.84 -16.65
CA PRO A 152 -12.36 15.18 -15.64
C PRO A 152 -10.84 15.30 -15.90
N THR A 153 -10.41 16.00 -16.95
CA THR A 153 -9.00 16.16 -17.31
C THR A 153 -8.36 17.40 -16.69
N ASP A 154 -9.16 18.31 -16.11
CA ASP A 154 -8.73 19.56 -15.54
C ASP A 154 -9.19 19.67 -14.07
N LEU A 155 -8.25 19.79 -13.13
CA LEU A 155 -8.54 19.81 -11.69
C LEU A 155 -9.35 21.06 -11.29
N ASP A 156 -9.03 22.24 -11.86
CA ASP A 156 -9.77 23.48 -11.56
C ASP A 156 -11.23 23.35 -11.99
N LYS A 157 -11.46 22.68 -13.14
CA LYS A 157 -12.81 22.42 -13.65
C LYS A 157 -13.55 21.43 -12.76
N ILE A 158 -12.89 20.36 -12.29
CA ILE A 158 -13.48 19.40 -11.35
C ILE A 158 -13.90 20.10 -10.06
N LEU A 159 -13.02 20.93 -9.49
CA LEU A 159 -13.31 21.68 -8.26
C LEU A 159 -14.49 22.63 -8.46
N ALA A 160 -14.53 23.37 -9.57
CA ALA A 160 -15.62 24.28 -9.88
C ALA A 160 -16.96 23.55 -10.12
N ASP A 161 -16.95 22.40 -10.81
CA ASP A 161 -18.14 21.59 -11.06
C ASP A 161 -18.67 20.98 -9.76
N CYS A 162 -17.80 20.48 -8.89
CA CYS A 162 -18.17 19.97 -7.57
C CYS A 162 -18.79 21.10 -6.71
N GLU A 163 -18.15 22.27 -6.64
CA GLU A 163 -18.68 23.42 -5.90
C GLU A 163 -20.07 23.82 -6.41
N ALA A 164 -20.24 23.97 -7.72
CA ALA A 164 -21.51 24.34 -8.34
C ALA A 164 -22.63 23.33 -8.07
N ALA A 165 -22.29 22.04 -7.96
CA ALA A 165 -23.22 20.95 -7.64
C ALA A 165 -23.43 20.77 -6.13
N GLY A 166 -22.75 21.51 -5.27
CA GLY A 166 -22.72 21.29 -3.82
C GLY A 166 -22.12 19.94 -3.43
N LYS A 167 -21.19 19.43 -4.22
CA LYS A 167 -20.47 18.17 -4.05
C LYS A 167 -19.02 18.43 -3.64
N SER A 168 -18.30 17.38 -3.28
CA SER A 168 -16.91 17.46 -2.85
C SER A 168 -15.98 16.68 -3.79
N PHE A 169 -14.77 17.23 -3.94
CA PHE A 169 -13.61 16.52 -4.48
C PHE A 169 -12.70 16.08 -3.33
N TYR A 170 -12.32 14.81 -3.33
CA TYR A 170 -11.50 14.19 -2.28
C TYR A 170 -10.11 13.82 -2.79
N MET A 171 -9.08 14.19 -2.04
CA MET A 171 -7.70 13.70 -2.18
C MET A 171 -6.98 13.83 -0.84
N GLU A 172 -6.25 12.79 -0.41
CA GLU A 172 -5.59 12.76 0.90
C GLU A 172 -4.19 13.38 0.85
N ILE A 173 -4.11 14.73 0.97
CA ILE A 173 -2.83 15.44 0.85
C ILE A 173 -1.95 15.38 2.09
N ASN A 174 -2.41 14.88 3.22
CA ASN A 174 -1.57 14.54 4.36
C ASN A 174 -1.08 13.09 4.36
N SER A 175 -1.15 12.45 3.21
CA SER A 175 -0.51 11.16 2.93
C SER A 175 0.62 11.33 1.94
N GLY A 176 1.82 10.85 2.30
CA GLY A 176 2.99 10.85 1.41
C GLY A 176 2.77 10.05 0.13
N TRP A 177 1.79 9.14 0.12
CA TRP A 177 1.38 8.37 -1.04
C TRP A 177 0.70 9.24 -2.11
N TYR A 178 -0.20 10.13 -1.70
CA TYR A 178 -0.98 10.96 -2.64
C TYR A 178 -0.32 12.31 -2.94
N GLN A 179 0.34 12.96 -1.97
CA GLN A 179 0.90 14.32 -2.16
C GLN A 179 2.02 14.36 -3.21
N VAL A 180 2.73 13.24 -3.44
CA VAL A 180 3.77 13.14 -4.48
C VAL A 180 3.22 13.43 -5.89
N ALA A 181 1.90 13.32 -6.09
CA ALA A 181 1.26 13.61 -7.37
C ALA A 181 1.63 14.99 -7.92
N PHE A 182 1.73 15.98 -7.05
CA PHE A 182 2.09 17.35 -7.41
C PHE A 182 3.60 17.51 -7.63
N PHE A 183 4.41 16.91 -6.76
CA PHE A 183 5.87 17.01 -6.86
C PHE A 183 6.39 16.31 -8.11
N PHE A 184 5.95 15.09 -8.38
CA PHE A 184 6.37 14.33 -9.55
C PHE A 184 5.86 14.97 -10.85
N ALA A 185 4.66 15.56 -10.85
CA ALA A 185 4.14 16.33 -11.97
C ALA A 185 5.05 17.52 -12.36
N LYS A 186 5.68 18.16 -11.38
CA LYS A 186 6.65 19.26 -11.62
C LYS A 186 8.08 18.73 -11.88
N GLY A 187 8.27 17.42 -12.04
CA GLY A 187 9.56 16.79 -12.31
C GLY A 187 10.48 16.74 -11.09
N CYS A 188 9.93 16.85 -9.89
CA CYS A 188 10.69 16.61 -8.68
C CYS A 188 10.89 15.11 -8.47
N GLU A 189 11.99 14.74 -7.82
CA GLU A 189 12.35 13.38 -7.46
C GLU A 189 12.52 13.25 -5.95
N LEU A 190 12.10 12.12 -5.40
CA LEU A 190 12.40 11.70 -4.05
C LEU A 190 12.46 10.18 -4.03
N THR A 191 13.66 9.63 -3.89
CA THR A 191 13.90 8.19 -3.88
C THR A 191 14.98 7.83 -2.87
N TYR A 192 14.90 6.64 -2.30
CA TYR A 192 15.90 6.09 -1.40
C TYR A 192 16.65 4.96 -2.09
N GLU A 193 17.98 4.94 -1.94
CA GLU A 193 18.79 3.80 -2.31
C GLU A 193 18.93 2.87 -1.10
N THR A 194 18.82 1.56 -1.36
CA THR A 194 19.07 0.52 -0.35
C THR A 194 20.23 -0.37 -0.80
N ASP A 195 20.91 -0.99 0.15
CA ASP A 195 21.83 -2.09 -0.13
C ASP A 195 21.10 -3.42 -0.30
N SER A 196 21.84 -4.51 -0.50
CA SER A 196 21.28 -5.85 -0.67
C SER A 196 20.64 -6.43 0.61
N GLU A 197 20.88 -5.82 1.76
CA GLU A 197 20.31 -6.18 3.06
C GLU A 197 19.08 -5.32 3.41
N GLY A 198 18.69 -4.39 2.52
CA GLY A 198 17.54 -3.49 2.69
C GLY A 198 17.83 -2.22 3.48
N ALA A 199 19.07 -2.00 3.93
CA ALA A 199 19.43 -0.79 4.67
C ALA A 199 19.47 0.42 3.74
N TYR A 200 18.89 1.54 4.18
CA TYR A 200 18.88 2.79 3.41
C TYR A 200 20.28 3.43 3.43
N THR A 201 20.79 3.73 2.24
CA THR A 201 22.16 4.24 2.08
C THR A 201 22.21 5.69 1.62
N LYS A 202 21.16 6.16 0.92
CA LYS A 202 21.12 7.52 0.38
C LYS A 202 19.70 7.97 0.05
N LEU A 203 19.40 9.25 0.33
CA LEU A 203 18.26 9.96 -0.20
C LEU A 203 18.65 10.76 -1.44
N ASN A 204 17.97 10.57 -2.55
CA ASN A 204 18.05 11.42 -3.74
C ASN A 204 16.76 12.24 -3.83
N THR A 205 16.88 13.57 -3.83
CA THR A 205 15.71 14.44 -3.93
C THR A 205 16.03 15.76 -4.61
N THR A 206 15.04 16.29 -5.31
CA THR A 206 15.05 17.63 -5.93
C THR A 206 13.90 18.51 -5.40
N TYR A 207 13.30 18.15 -4.27
CA TYR A 207 12.18 18.91 -3.68
C TYR A 207 12.57 20.32 -3.25
N VAL A 208 13.81 20.54 -2.81
CA VAL A 208 14.33 21.88 -2.48
C VAL A 208 14.71 22.59 -3.76
N SER A 209 13.72 23.12 -4.47
CA SER A 209 13.88 23.80 -5.77
C SER A 209 12.65 24.67 -6.10
N ASP A 210 12.75 25.48 -7.14
CA ASP A 210 11.61 26.25 -7.67
C ASP A 210 10.46 25.33 -8.09
N ASN A 211 10.74 24.16 -8.64
CA ASN A 211 9.74 23.16 -9.01
C ASN A 211 9.03 22.59 -7.77
N GLY A 212 9.77 22.33 -6.69
CA GLY A 212 9.19 21.88 -5.42
C GLY A 212 8.30 22.96 -4.80
N VAL A 213 8.72 24.24 -4.83
CA VAL A 213 7.88 25.36 -4.38
C VAL A 213 6.63 25.45 -5.25
N ALA A 214 6.74 25.30 -6.57
CA ALA A 214 5.58 25.29 -7.46
C ALA A 214 4.60 24.15 -7.19
N ALA A 215 5.10 22.95 -6.89
CA ALA A 215 4.28 21.80 -6.49
C ALA A 215 3.55 22.05 -5.17
N LEU A 216 4.24 22.61 -4.16
CA LEU A 216 3.66 22.95 -2.87
C LEU A 216 2.57 24.01 -2.99
N LYS A 217 2.80 25.06 -3.81
CA LYS A 217 1.78 26.07 -4.13
C LYS A 217 0.53 25.46 -4.77
N ALA A 218 0.71 24.52 -5.72
CA ALA A 218 -0.41 23.86 -6.37
C ALA A 218 -1.28 23.10 -5.37
N MET A 219 -0.68 22.37 -4.41
CA MET A 219 -1.42 21.70 -3.33
C MET A 219 -2.16 22.69 -2.42
N ILE A 220 -1.51 23.79 -2.04
CA ILE A 220 -2.10 24.85 -1.22
C ILE A 220 -3.32 25.45 -1.95
N GLU A 221 -3.18 25.71 -3.24
CA GLU A 221 -4.26 26.32 -4.05
C GLU A 221 -5.47 25.39 -4.18
N MET A 222 -5.24 24.09 -4.43
CA MET A 222 -6.30 23.08 -4.40
C MET A 222 -6.99 23.04 -3.03
N ALA A 223 -6.20 23.04 -1.94
CA ALA A 223 -6.73 22.95 -0.57
C ALA A 223 -7.55 24.18 -0.15
N LYS A 224 -7.40 25.32 -0.81
CA LYS A 224 -8.23 26.51 -0.59
C LYS A 224 -9.62 26.41 -1.21
N SER A 225 -9.84 25.49 -2.16
CA SER A 225 -11.16 25.32 -2.79
C SER A 225 -12.22 24.88 -1.78
N PRO A 226 -13.42 25.52 -1.77
CA PRO A 226 -14.53 25.08 -0.92
C PRO A 226 -15.01 23.66 -1.22
N ALA A 227 -14.78 23.15 -2.42
CA ALA A 227 -15.14 21.79 -2.80
C ALA A 227 -14.13 20.75 -2.32
N PHE A 228 -12.90 21.15 -1.96
CA PHE A 228 -11.87 20.21 -1.53
C PHE A 228 -12.17 19.63 -0.14
N GLN A 229 -11.96 18.31 -0.02
CA GLN A 229 -11.96 17.59 1.24
C GLN A 229 -10.74 16.67 1.30
N ASN A 230 -10.08 16.59 2.45
CA ASN A 230 -8.97 15.67 2.66
C ASN A 230 -9.50 14.26 2.93
N GLY A 231 -9.02 13.28 2.18
CA GLY A 231 -9.36 11.86 2.33
C GLY A 231 -9.24 11.09 1.03
N SER A 232 -9.15 9.77 1.15
CA SER A 232 -8.96 8.85 0.02
C SER A 232 -9.78 7.56 0.15
N SER A 233 -10.83 7.53 0.99
CA SER A 233 -11.66 6.35 1.18
C SER A 233 -13.15 6.64 1.01
N LEU A 234 -13.78 5.93 0.10
CA LEU A 234 -15.22 6.00 -0.13
C LEU A 234 -16.07 5.55 1.06
N SER A 235 -15.50 4.74 1.97
CA SER A 235 -16.20 4.32 3.20
C SER A 235 -16.46 5.47 4.17
N THR A 236 -15.66 6.53 4.11
CA THR A 236 -15.74 7.69 5.00
C THR A 236 -16.13 8.99 4.27
N ALA A 237 -15.93 9.04 2.96
CA ALA A 237 -16.26 10.20 2.14
C ALA A 237 -17.78 10.39 2.03
N THR A 238 -18.21 11.65 2.08
CA THR A 238 -19.62 12.03 1.98
C THR A 238 -19.83 13.04 0.88
N ASN A 239 -20.99 13.03 0.25
CA ASN A 239 -21.37 14.01 -0.75
C ASN A 239 -20.36 14.12 -1.94
N VAL A 240 -19.80 12.99 -2.36
CA VAL A 240 -18.72 12.89 -3.34
C VAL A 240 -19.20 13.29 -4.74
N GLY A 241 -18.46 14.17 -5.40
CA GLY A 241 -18.56 14.42 -6.85
C GLY A 241 -17.39 13.79 -7.61
N ALA A 242 -16.20 13.80 -6.99
CA ALA A 242 -15.01 13.12 -7.49
C ALA A 242 -14.07 12.76 -6.34
N ILE A 243 -13.25 11.72 -6.53
CA ILE A 243 -12.29 11.25 -5.53
C ILE A 243 -11.06 10.63 -6.20
N VAL A 244 -9.89 10.94 -5.66
CA VAL A 244 -8.64 10.23 -6.00
C VAL A 244 -8.52 9.01 -5.09
N ASP A 245 -8.55 7.83 -5.71
CA ASP A 245 -8.50 6.54 -5.02
C ASP A 245 -7.97 5.44 -5.94
N GLY A 246 -7.84 4.22 -5.45
CA GLY A 246 -7.35 3.08 -6.22
C GLY A 246 -8.42 2.05 -6.55
N VAL A 247 -8.00 0.96 -7.19
CA VAL A 247 -8.91 -0.13 -7.58
C VAL A 247 -9.56 -0.83 -6.39
N TRP A 248 -8.98 -0.75 -5.21
CA TRP A 248 -9.52 -1.35 -3.97
C TRP A 248 -10.90 -0.80 -3.58
N ASP A 249 -11.24 0.41 -4.02
CA ASP A 249 -12.56 1.04 -3.80
C ASP A 249 -13.45 1.03 -5.07
N ALA A 250 -13.08 0.30 -6.14
CA ALA A 250 -13.83 0.27 -7.41
C ALA A 250 -15.28 -0.18 -7.24
N THR A 251 -15.53 -1.17 -6.40
CA THR A 251 -16.89 -1.66 -6.09
C THR A 251 -17.70 -0.57 -5.38
N ALA A 252 -17.14 0.07 -4.36
CA ALA A 252 -17.79 1.15 -3.63
C ALA A 252 -18.06 2.37 -4.52
N ALA A 253 -17.13 2.72 -5.41
CA ALA A 253 -17.31 3.81 -6.38
C ALA A 253 -18.45 3.51 -7.35
N LYS A 254 -18.54 2.27 -7.85
CA LYS A 254 -19.61 1.82 -8.75
C LYS A 254 -20.98 1.85 -8.06
N GLU A 255 -21.04 1.43 -6.81
CA GLU A 255 -22.28 1.50 -6.01
C GLU A 255 -22.70 2.94 -5.74
N LEU A 256 -21.75 3.82 -5.38
CA LEU A 256 -22.02 5.22 -5.08
C LEU A 256 -22.51 6.01 -6.29
N PHE A 257 -21.86 5.88 -7.43
CA PHE A 257 -22.16 6.68 -8.62
C PHE A 257 -23.18 6.03 -9.57
N GLY A 258 -23.47 4.73 -9.43
CA GLY A 258 -24.45 3.99 -10.22
C GLY A 258 -24.23 4.17 -11.73
N ASP A 259 -25.27 4.61 -12.46
CA ASP A 259 -25.22 4.84 -13.91
C ASP A 259 -24.26 5.98 -14.32
N ASN A 260 -23.89 6.84 -13.36
CA ASN A 260 -22.96 7.94 -13.58
C ASN A 260 -21.50 7.57 -13.25
N TYR A 261 -21.24 6.35 -12.84
CA TYR A 261 -19.90 5.87 -12.55
C TYR A 261 -18.93 6.07 -13.72
N ALA A 262 -17.80 6.67 -13.44
CA ALA A 262 -16.67 6.78 -14.36
C ALA A 262 -15.34 6.83 -13.60
N ALA A 263 -14.29 6.44 -14.28
CA ALA A 263 -12.92 6.61 -13.83
C ALA A 263 -12.03 7.00 -15.00
N THR A 264 -10.96 7.73 -14.70
CA THR A 264 -9.92 8.13 -15.66
C THR A 264 -8.62 8.41 -14.90
N LYS A 265 -7.51 8.58 -15.62
CA LYS A 265 -6.26 9.04 -15.01
C LYS A 265 -6.46 10.33 -14.21
N LEU A 266 -5.52 10.68 -13.34
CA LEU A 266 -5.55 11.95 -12.62
C LEU A 266 -5.69 13.15 -13.57
N PRO A 267 -6.31 14.24 -13.13
CA PRO A 267 -6.42 15.47 -13.94
C PRO A 267 -5.07 16.17 -14.09
N ALA A 268 -5.01 17.14 -14.99
CA ALA A 268 -3.96 18.14 -15.00
C ALA A 268 -4.31 19.29 -14.03
N PHE A 269 -3.29 19.91 -13.47
CA PHE A 269 -3.39 21.15 -12.72
C PHE A 269 -2.39 22.15 -13.29
N ASP A 270 -2.85 23.37 -13.58
CA ASP A 270 -2.04 24.42 -14.21
C ASP A 270 -1.35 23.92 -15.52
N GLY A 271 -2.09 23.14 -16.31
CA GLY A 271 -1.63 22.55 -17.55
C GLY A 271 -0.63 21.41 -17.42
N VAL A 272 -0.32 20.94 -16.19
CA VAL A 272 0.61 19.84 -15.93
C VAL A 272 -0.15 18.62 -15.42
N GLN A 273 0.00 17.49 -16.11
CA GLN A 273 -0.63 16.23 -15.73
C GLN A 273 -0.14 15.77 -14.34
N LEU A 274 -1.05 15.57 -13.40
CA LEU A 274 -0.70 14.99 -12.11
C LEU A 274 -0.15 13.57 -12.27
N SER A 275 0.87 13.28 -11.46
CA SER A 275 1.60 12.04 -11.45
C SER A 275 1.17 11.16 -10.26
N GLY A 276 1.97 10.25 -9.82
CA GLY A 276 1.74 9.41 -8.65
C GLY A 276 2.70 8.25 -8.57
N PHE A 277 2.52 7.42 -7.57
CA PHE A 277 3.20 6.13 -7.52
C PHE A 277 2.45 5.09 -8.36
N GLY A 278 3.21 4.16 -8.96
CA GLY A 278 2.73 2.89 -9.46
C GLY A 278 3.50 1.78 -8.75
N GLY A 279 2.79 0.78 -8.26
CA GLY A 279 3.42 -0.27 -7.45
C GLY A 279 2.65 -1.58 -7.44
N PHE A 280 3.05 -2.44 -6.52
CA PHE A 280 2.62 -3.83 -6.41
C PHE A 280 2.30 -4.17 -4.97
N LYS A 281 1.39 -5.14 -4.78
CA LYS A 281 1.16 -5.80 -3.50
C LYS A 281 1.61 -7.24 -3.59
N MET A 282 2.10 -7.77 -2.48
CA MET A 282 2.69 -9.10 -2.44
C MET A 282 2.37 -9.82 -1.13
N LEU A 283 2.52 -11.14 -1.13
CA LEU A 283 2.45 -11.97 0.07
C LEU A 283 3.86 -12.42 0.45
N GLY A 284 4.25 -12.16 1.70
CA GLY A 284 5.48 -12.64 2.29
C GLY A 284 5.21 -13.77 3.29
N VAL A 285 6.17 -14.66 3.44
CA VAL A 285 6.19 -15.73 4.44
C VAL A 285 7.21 -15.39 5.52
N LYS A 286 6.76 -15.38 6.78
CA LYS A 286 7.63 -15.13 7.94
C LYS A 286 8.55 -16.33 8.18
N GLN A 287 9.75 -16.06 8.70
CA GLN A 287 10.66 -17.10 9.20
C GLN A 287 9.94 -18.03 10.21
N GLN A 288 10.08 -19.35 10.00
CA GLN A 288 9.51 -20.38 10.84
C GLN A 288 10.63 -21.28 11.41
N THR A 289 10.41 -21.80 12.61
CA THR A 289 11.32 -22.78 13.24
C THR A 289 10.88 -24.23 12.97
N ASN A 290 9.66 -24.42 12.51
CA ASN A 290 9.07 -25.72 12.18
C ASN A 290 9.01 -25.87 10.64
N ASP A 291 9.70 -26.85 10.10
CA ASP A 291 9.82 -27.09 8.65
C ASP A 291 8.47 -27.45 8.00
N ASP A 292 7.62 -28.23 8.68
CA ASP A 292 6.29 -28.60 8.15
C ASP A 292 5.38 -27.36 8.07
N LYS A 293 5.45 -26.48 9.08
CA LYS A 293 4.72 -25.22 9.08
C LYS A 293 5.25 -24.26 8.00
N LEU A 294 6.57 -24.19 7.81
CA LEU A 294 7.18 -23.40 6.74
C LEU A 294 6.70 -23.88 5.38
N ALA A 295 6.73 -25.18 5.13
CA ALA A 295 6.26 -25.77 3.87
C ALA A 295 4.77 -25.47 3.61
N ALA A 296 3.94 -25.53 4.65
CA ALA A 296 2.51 -25.18 4.55
C ALA A 296 2.29 -23.69 4.25
N CYS A 297 3.06 -22.79 4.88
CA CYS A 297 3.01 -21.37 4.64
C CYS A 297 3.44 -21.01 3.20
N ASP A 298 4.53 -21.59 2.73
CA ASP A 298 5.03 -21.37 1.38
C ASP A 298 4.04 -21.88 0.32
N ALA A 299 3.53 -23.10 0.49
CA ALA A 299 2.52 -23.69 -0.38
C ALA A 299 1.23 -22.84 -0.44
N LEU A 300 0.77 -22.30 0.72
CA LEU A 300 -0.41 -21.44 0.77
C LEU A 300 -0.14 -20.09 0.10
N ALA A 301 1.01 -19.47 0.32
CA ALA A 301 1.37 -18.21 -0.32
C ALA A 301 1.44 -18.36 -1.86
N ALA A 302 2.07 -19.42 -2.34
CA ALA A 302 2.10 -19.76 -3.76
C ALA A 302 0.69 -20.02 -4.34
N TYR A 303 -0.18 -20.73 -3.61
CA TYR A 303 -1.56 -20.97 -4.03
C TYR A 303 -2.37 -19.66 -4.08
N LEU A 304 -2.31 -18.84 -3.04
CA LEU A 304 -3.06 -17.59 -2.95
C LEU A 304 -2.63 -16.55 -4.03
N THR A 305 -1.47 -16.75 -4.65
CA THR A 305 -0.94 -15.90 -5.72
C THR A 305 -0.92 -16.60 -7.09
N SER A 306 -1.52 -17.77 -7.21
CA SER A 306 -1.68 -18.46 -8.50
C SER A 306 -2.60 -17.74 -9.46
N GLU A 307 -2.51 -18.05 -10.77
CA GLU A 307 -3.40 -17.51 -11.83
C GLU A 307 -4.88 -17.62 -11.46
N GLU A 308 -5.31 -18.81 -11.02
CA GLU A 308 -6.70 -19.08 -10.66
C GLU A 308 -7.17 -18.17 -9.53
N VAL A 309 -6.38 -18.05 -8.45
CA VAL A 309 -6.76 -17.26 -7.28
C VAL A 309 -6.65 -15.76 -7.55
N GLN A 310 -5.69 -15.31 -8.37
CA GLN A 310 -5.62 -13.91 -8.79
C GLN A 310 -6.85 -13.51 -9.61
N LEU A 311 -7.30 -14.37 -10.53
CA LEU A 311 -8.53 -14.13 -11.31
C LEU A 311 -9.78 -14.20 -10.42
N ALA A 312 -9.84 -15.13 -9.47
CA ALA A 312 -10.92 -15.20 -8.49
C ALA A 312 -10.96 -13.94 -7.61
N ARG A 313 -9.79 -13.42 -7.20
CA ARG A 313 -9.67 -12.17 -6.43
C ARG A 313 -10.16 -10.96 -7.25
N TYR A 314 -9.79 -10.88 -8.52
CA TYR A 314 -10.34 -9.84 -9.40
C TYR A 314 -11.87 -9.92 -9.47
N ASN A 315 -12.44 -11.09 -9.65
CA ASN A 315 -13.90 -11.25 -9.73
C ASN A 315 -14.63 -10.89 -8.42
N ALA A 316 -14.00 -11.12 -7.26
CA ALA A 316 -14.57 -10.83 -5.95
C ALA A 316 -14.34 -9.39 -5.48
N LEU A 317 -13.16 -8.82 -5.76
CA LEU A 317 -12.67 -7.59 -5.16
C LEU A 317 -12.28 -6.51 -6.19
N ALA A 318 -12.32 -6.82 -7.49
CA ALA A 318 -11.84 -5.98 -8.60
C ALA A 318 -10.33 -5.65 -8.54
N TRP A 319 -9.52 -6.41 -7.79
CA TRP A 319 -8.08 -6.18 -7.68
C TRP A 319 -7.34 -6.70 -8.91
N GLY A 320 -6.46 -5.85 -9.47
CA GLY A 320 -5.75 -6.12 -10.72
C GLY A 320 -4.67 -7.19 -10.56
N PRO A 321 -4.71 -8.29 -11.35
CA PRO A 321 -3.77 -9.38 -11.22
C PRO A 321 -2.35 -9.00 -11.69
N SER A 322 -1.33 -9.61 -11.06
CA SER A 322 0.05 -9.60 -11.55
C SER A 322 0.32 -10.72 -12.56
N ASN A 323 -0.46 -11.80 -12.52
CA ASN A 323 -0.32 -12.94 -13.42
C ASN A 323 -0.66 -12.58 -14.86
N LEU A 324 0.23 -12.87 -15.80
CA LEU A 324 0.13 -12.50 -17.22
C LEU A 324 -1.10 -13.09 -17.92
N ASN A 325 -1.48 -14.33 -17.58
CA ASN A 325 -2.67 -14.96 -18.18
C ASN A 325 -3.96 -14.35 -17.59
N ALA A 326 -4.00 -14.12 -16.26
CA ALA A 326 -5.14 -13.48 -15.63
C ALA A 326 -5.39 -12.06 -16.19
N GLN A 327 -4.33 -11.30 -16.49
CA GLN A 327 -4.42 -9.99 -17.15
C GLN A 327 -5.04 -10.07 -18.56
N GLN A 328 -4.97 -11.24 -19.25
CA GLN A 328 -5.58 -11.43 -20.56
C GLN A 328 -7.08 -11.73 -20.51
N ASN A 329 -7.67 -11.92 -19.34
CA ASN A 329 -9.11 -12.12 -19.20
C ASN A 329 -9.89 -10.91 -19.70
N ASP A 330 -10.96 -11.13 -20.48
CA ASP A 330 -11.74 -10.05 -21.10
C ASP A 330 -12.40 -9.12 -20.07
N ALA A 331 -12.81 -9.65 -18.89
CA ALA A 331 -13.38 -8.85 -17.83
C ALA A 331 -12.32 -7.91 -17.23
N VAL A 332 -11.08 -8.39 -17.00
CA VAL A 332 -9.96 -7.57 -16.54
C VAL A 332 -9.63 -6.46 -17.53
N LYS A 333 -9.53 -6.79 -18.83
CA LYS A 333 -9.21 -5.82 -19.89
C LYS A 333 -10.27 -4.74 -20.10
N SER A 334 -11.53 -5.04 -19.82
CA SER A 334 -12.65 -4.12 -20.00
C SER A 334 -13.06 -3.39 -18.73
N ASP A 335 -12.36 -3.62 -17.62
CA ASP A 335 -12.64 -2.97 -16.35
C ASP A 335 -12.33 -1.47 -16.40
N VAL A 336 -13.29 -0.64 -15.96
CA VAL A 336 -13.20 0.83 -16.02
C VAL A 336 -12.09 1.36 -15.10
N ALA A 337 -11.98 0.81 -13.89
CA ALA A 337 -10.99 1.24 -12.90
C ALA A 337 -9.57 0.83 -13.33
N LEU A 338 -9.40 -0.42 -13.78
CA LEU A 338 -8.11 -0.90 -14.27
C LEU A 338 -7.69 -0.17 -15.57
N SER A 339 -8.64 0.21 -16.43
CA SER A 339 -8.36 1.02 -17.61
C SER A 339 -7.87 2.42 -17.22
N ALA A 340 -8.49 3.06 -16.23
CA ALA A 340 -8.08 4.36 -15.71
C ALA A 340 -6.67 4.28 -15.07
N LEU A 341 -6.39 3.23 -14.31
CA LEU A 341 -5.06 2.96 -13.76
C LEU A 341 -4.03 2.78 -14.88
N ALA A 342 -4.35 2.02 -15.93
CA ALA A 342 -3.46 1.81 -17.07
C ALA A 342 -3.13 3.14 -17.80
N GLU A 343 -4.11 4.04 -17.93
CA GLU A 343 -3.88 5.39 -18.46
C GLU A 343 -2.96 6.22 -17.55
N GLN A 344 -3.12 6.08 -16.21
CA GLN A 344 -2.31 6.78 -15.22
C GLN A 344 -0.87 6.28 -15.21
N LEU A 345 -0.62 4.99 -15.45
CA LEU A 345 0.73 4.39 -15.43
C LEU A 345 1.73 5.12 -16.33
N ALA A 346 1.29 5.74 -17.43
CA ALA A 346 2.16 6.55 -18.30
C ALA A 346 2.75 7.80 -17.61
N PHE A 347 2.20 8.18 -16.46
CA PHE A 347 2.56 9.36 -15.68
C PHE A 347 3.03 9.01 -14.26
N THR A 348 3.12 7.72 -13.90
CA THR A 348 3.56 7.30 -12.57
C THR A 348 5.07 7.14 -12.49
N VAL A 349 5.57 7.26 -11.26
CA VAL A 349 6.92 6.88 -10.88
C VAL A 349 6.83 5.52 -10.17
N PRO A 350 7.66 4.53 -10.52
CA PRO A 350 7.70 3.27 -9.79
C PRO A 350 7.96 3.54 -8.30
N GLN A 351 7.14 2.94 -7.44
CA GLN A 351 7.35 3.05 -6.00
C GLN A 351 8.61 2.27 -5.61
N GLY A 352 9.61 2.98 -5.10
CA GLY A 352 10.82 2.40 -4.55
C GLY A 352 10.64 1.96 -3.09
N GLN A 353 11.76 1.78 -2.39
CA GLN A 353 11.75 1.51 -0.95
C GLN A 353 11.69 2.82 -0.18
N TYR A 354 10.83 2.88 0.87
CA TYR A 354 10.66 4.07 1.69
C TYR A 354 10.76 3.74 3.18
N PRO A 355 11.55 4.49 3.97
CA PRO A 355 11.62 4.29 5.41
C PRO A 355 10.31 4.74 6.07
N GLY A 356 9.96 4.11 7.21
CA GLY A 356 8.72 4.45 7.93
C GLY A 356 8.57 5.92 8.30
N GLY A 357 9.68 6.58 8.64
CA GLY A 357 9.69 8.00 8.99
C GLY A 357 9.38 8.96 7.84
N TYR A 358 9.55 8.54 6.57
CA TYR A 358 9.10 9.33 5.41
C TYR A 358 7.61 9.63 5.47
N TRP A 359 6.79 8.63 5.76
CA TRP A 359 5.33 8.78 5.83
C TRP A 359 4.92 9.78 6.92
N THR A 360 5.61 9.75 8.06
CA THR A 360 5.40 10.72 9.16
C THR A 360 5.77 12.15 8.75
N ALA A 361 6.91 12.33 8.07
CA ALA A 361 7.34 13.63 7.57
C ALA A 361 6.34 14.21 6.55
N ALA A 362 5.86 13.36 5.64
CA ALA A 362 4.88 13.72 4.63
C ALA A 362 3.51 14.08 5.23
N THR A 363 3.05 13.34 6.24
CA THR A 363 1.83 13.69 7.00
C THR A 363 1.97 15.08 7.61
N GLY A 364 3.11 15.38 8.23
CA GLY A 364 3.35 16.70 8.83
C GLY A 364 3.27 17.85 7.83
N LEU A 365 3.82 17.67 6.62
CA LEU A 365 3.74 18.66 5.54
C LEU A 365 2.28 18.89 5.09
N GLY A 366 1.54 17.82 4.87
CA GLY A 366 0.12 17.92 4.48
C GLY A 366 -0.75 18.53 5.58
N ASP A 367 -0.52 18.18 6.84
CA ASP A 367 -1.23 18.76 7.98
C ASP A 367 -0.99 20.27 8.13
N ASP A 368 0.21 20.76 7.80
CA ASP A 368 0.50 22.19 7.79
C ASP A 368 -0.29 22.94 6.69
N ILE A 369 -0.49 22.32 5.52
CA ILE A 369 -1.37 22.86 4.46
C ILE A 369 -2.82 22.87 4.95
N LEU A 370 -3.33 21.74 5.46
CA LEU A 370 -4.71 21.61 5.94
C LEU A 370 -5.04 22.57 7.09
N ALA A 371 -4.05 22.85 7.95
CA ALA A 371 -4.14 23.83 9.02
C ALA A 371 -4.00 25.28 8.54
N LYS A 372 -3.87 25.52 7.21
CA LYS A 372 -3.72 26.82 6.56
C LYS A 372 -2.51 27.62 7.02
N LYS A 373 -1.46 26.95 7.53
CA LYS A 373 -0.23 27.64 7.99
C LYS A 373 0.59 28.20 6.85
N LEU A 374 0.38 27.69 5.63
CA LEU A 374 1.15 28.04 4.43
C LEU A 374 0.36 28.88 3.43
N ASP A 375 -0.89 29.27 3.71
CA ASP A 375 -1.78 29.96 2.77
C ASP A 375 -1.22 31.29 2.24
N ASP A 376 -0.51 32.04 3.09
CA ASP A 376 0.08 33.35 2.76
C ASP A 376 1.63 33.30 2.75
N ALA A 377 2.22 32.08 2.69
CA ALA A 377 3.66 31.91 2.70
C ALA A 377 4.29 32.39 1.37
N ASP A 378 5.37 33.15 1.48
CA ASP A 378 6.19 33.50 0.32
C ASP A 378 7.11 32.35 -0.12
N ASP A 379 7.74 32.49 -1.28
CA ASP A 379 8.57 31.44 -1.86
C ASP A 379 9.75 31.06 -0.95
N ALA A 380 10.31 32.01 -0.20
CA ALA A 380 11.40 31.74 0.73
C ALA A 380 10.92 30.89 1.91
N THR A 381 9.72 31.17 2.43
CA THR A 381 9.09 30.36 3.49
C THR A 381 8.74 28.95 3.00
N LEU A 382 8.18 28.82 1.78
CA LEU A 382 7.88 27.53 1.19
C LEU A 382 9.15 26.70 0.93
N LEU A 383 10.22 27.34 0.47
CA LEU A 383 11.52 26.66 0.28
C LEU A 383 12.09 26.16 1.61
N ALA A 384 12.06 27.00 2.68
CA ALA A 384 12.50 26.59 4.01
C ALA A 384 11.64 25.44 4.59
N THR A 385 10.35 25.40 4.26
CA THR A 385 9.46 24.27 4.62
C THR A 385 9.92 22.99 3.94
N LEU A 386 10.27 23.04 2.64
CA LEU A 386 10.80 21.89 1.91
C LEU A 386 12.19 21.47 2.41
N GLU A 387 13.06 22.40 2.81
CA GLU A 387 14.33 22.06 3.45
C GLU A 387 14.12 21.27 4.75
N THR A 388 13.15 21.69 5.56
CA THR A 388 12.78 20.99 6.80
C THR A 388 12.21 19.60 6.50
N PHE A 389 11.34 19.49 5.50
CA PHE A 389 10.76 18.21 5.05
C PHE A 389 11.86 17.25 4.61
N VAL A 390 12.81 17.69 3.76
CA VAL A 390 13.93 16.87 3.27
C VAL A 390 14.84 16.43 4.41
N ALA A 391 15.16 17.31 5.37
CA ALA A 391 15.95 16.96 6.54
C ALA A 391 15.27 15.86 7.40
N ASN A 392 13.94 15.89 7.54
CA ASN A 392 13.18 14.83 8.21
C ASN A 392 13.21 13.52 7.41
N CYS A 393 13.14 13.58 6.08
CA CYS A 393 13.28 12.41 5.22
C CYS A 393 14.68 11.77 5.29
N GLU A 394 15.75 12.58 5.40
CA GLU A 394 17.12 12.08 5.62
C GLU A 394 17.25 11.41 6.99
N ALA A 395 16.69 12.02 8.04
CA ALA A 395 16.72 11.46 9.38
C ALA A 395 15.96 10.12 9.49
N ALA A 396 14.94 9.92 8.64
CA ALA A 396 14.15 8.69 8.59
C ALA A 396 14.95 7.45 8.14
N MET A 397 16.05 7.62 7.39
CA MET A 397 16.90 6.50 6.95
C MET A 397 17.57 5.74 8.11
N ASN A 398 17.68 6.34 9.27
CA ASN A 398 18.36 5.79 10.44
C ASN A 398 17.37 5.28 11.52
N GLN A 399 16.09 5.19 11.21
CA GLN A 399 15.02 4.72 12.10
C GLN A 399 14.56 3.32 11.68
#